data_363ca2c25c7872996448b81b8735fbfc
#
_entry.id   363ca2c25c7872996448b81b8735fbfc
#
_cell.length_a   1.000
_cell.length_b   1.000
_cell.length_c   1.000
_cell.angle_alpha   90.00
_cell.angle_beta   90.00
_cell.angle_gamma   90.00
#
_symmetry.space_group_name_H-M   'P 1'
#
loop_
_entity.id
_entity.type
_entity.pdbx_description
1 polymer ?
#
loop_
_entity_poly.entity_id
_entity_poly.type
_entity_poly.pdbx_seq_one_letter_code
_entity_poly.pdbx_strand_id
1 'polypeptide(L)'
;AGTILMAYSGRGENDINDNYDSETENMPFITLEPNASIKGINIWYPEQAPDNIVPYPTTIRMYDPKTWGADSTRISNVTFVNSYNAIRQGPYSSGCPNIENVYISPLHTAVDIDGLADVGRFTNIHISPDYWINSELDNAKECENSLRTYTKENATGIKLGRIDWSYLSFSEIEGCKHGME
;
A
#
# COMPACT_ATOMS: atom_id res chain seq x y z
N ALA A 1 21.43 -7.01 0.30
CA ALA A 1 20.81 -6.16 -0.71
C ALA A 1 19.73 -6.97 -1.42
N GLY A 2 18.50 -6.50 -1.41
CA GLY A 2 17.38 -7.14 -2.10
C GLY A 2 17.14 -6.50 -3.47
N THR A 3 16.19 -7.05 -4.23
CA THR A 3 15.73 -6.46 -5.49
C THR A 3 14.89 -5.23 -5.19
N ILE A 4 15.17 -4.11 -5.86
CA ILE A 4 14.38 -2.89 -5.80
C ILE A 4 13.71 -2.68 -7.16
N LEU A 5 12.38 -2.58 -7.16
CA LEU A 5 11.62 -2.12 -8.31
C LEU A 5 11.43 -0.61 -8.21
N MET A 6 11.85 0.11 -9.25
CA MET A 6 11.69 1.55 -9.34
C MET A 6 10.42 1.89 -10.10
N ALA A 7 9.50 2.61 -9.46
CA ALA A 7 8.23 3.01 -10.04
C ALA A 7 8.29 4.47 -10.50
N TYR A 8 8.04 4.72 -11.77
CA TYR A 8 8.09 6.06 -12.37
C TYR A 8 6.75 6.55 -12.92
N SER A 9 5.79 5.63 -13.16
CA SER A 9 4.51 5.99 -13.76
C SER A 9 3.53 6.60 -12.77
N GLY A 10 2.63 7.45 -13.26
CA GLY A 10 1.49 7.97 -12.51
C GLY A 10 1.81 9.13 -11.56
N ARG A 11 2.95 9.80 -11.71
CA ARG A 11 3.30 10.95 -10.86
C ARG A 11 2.27 12.07 -10.99
N GLY A 12 1.71 12.51 -9.86
CA GLY A 12 0.65 13.52 -9.78
C GLY A 12 -0.76 12.97 -10.01
N GLU A 13 -0.90 11.68 -10.25
CA GLU A 13 -2.19 11.01 -10.40
C GLU A 13 -2.60 10.36 -9.08
N ASN A 14 -3.88 10.44 -8.75
CA ASN A 14 -4.43 9.76 -7.58
C ASN A 14 -5.59 8.88 -8.02
N ASP A 15 -5.53 7.60 -7.72
CA ASP A 15 -6.56 6.62 -8.08
C ASP A 15 -7.69 6.50 -7.06
N ILE A 16 -7.64 7.29 -5.98
CA ILE A 16 -8.73 7.28 -5.00
C ILE A 16 -9.92 8.05 -5.59
N ASN A 17 -10.64 7.36 -6.43
CA ASN A 17 -12.00 7.74 -6.77
C ASN A 17 -12.95 6.84 -5.98
N ASP A 18 -13.65 7.41 -5.01
CA ASP A 18 -14.65 6.70 -4.19
C ASP A 18 -15.82 6.13 -5.02
N ASN A 19 -15.90 6.46 -6.29
CA ASN A 19 -16.95 5.99 -7.19
C ASN A 19 -16.64 4.69 -7.93
N TYR A 20 -15.49 4.08 -7.70
CA TYR A 20 -15.12 2.75 -8.21
C TYR A 20 -15.48 2.48 -9.68
N ASP A 21 -15.35 3.49 -10.52
CA ASP A 21 -15.54 3.32 -11.96
C ASP A 21 -14.23 2.84 -12.57
N SER A 22 -14.24 1.60 -13.05
CA SER A 22 -13.07 0.95 -13.64
C SER A 22 -12.48 1.67 -14.86
N GLU A 23 -13.26 2.55 -15.50
CA GLU A 23 -12.81 3.32 -16.65
C GLU A 23 -12.05 4.59 -16.24
N THR A 24 -12.21 5.05 -15.00
CA THR A 24 -11.61 6.29 -14.50
C THR A 24 -10.48 6.06 -13.46
N GLU A 25 -10.24 4.83 -13.06
CA GLU A 25 -9.12 4.52 -12.16
C GLU A 25 -7.78 4.60 -12.89
N ASN A 26 -6.85 5.34 -12.32
CA ASN A 26 -5.46 5.36 -12.80
C ASN A 26 -4.81 3.98 -12.64
N MET A 27 -3.94 3.63 -13.57
CA MET A 27 -3.30 2.32 -13.58
C MET A 27 -2.39 2.13 -12.35
N PRO A 28 -2.58 1.10 -11.54
CA PRO A 28 -1.66 0.77 -10.47
C PRO A 28 -0.28 0.39 -11.04
N PHE A 29 0.74 0.45 -10.20
CA PHE A 29 2.06 -0.01 -10.62
C PHE A 29 2.08 -1.53 -10.86
N ILE A 30 1.40 -2.30 -10.00
CA ILE A 30 1.23 -3.75 -10.14
C ILE A 30 -0.23 -4.13 -9.88
N THR A 31 -0.81 -4.94 -10.74
CA THR A 31 -2.11 -5.61 -10.50
C THR A 31 -1.87 -7.09 -10.23
N LEU A 32 -2.39 -7.60 -9.13
CA LEU A 32 -2.42 -9.03 -8.83
C LEU A 32 -3.78 -9.60 -9.23
N GLU A 33 -3.76 -10.49 -10.19
CA GLU A 33 -4.92 -11.29 -10.62
C GLU A 33 -5.17 -12.47 -9.67
N PRO A 34 -6.29 -13.20 -9.79
CA PRO A 34 -6.58 -14.36 -8.95
C PRO A 34 -5.42 -15.36 -8.90
N ASN A 35 -5.09 -15.83 -7.69
CA ASN A 35 -3.98 -16.73 -7.37
C ASN A 35 -2.56 -16.17 -7.65
N ALA A 36 -2.44 -14.89 -8.01
CA ALA A 36 -1.13 -14.26 -8.18
C ALA A 36 -0.44 -13.99 -6.84
N SER A 37 0.87 -13.96 -6.87
CA SER A 37 1.67 -13.62 -5.69
C SER A 37 2.90 -12.77 -6.05
N ILE A 38 3.27 -11.90 -5.11
CA ILE A 38 4.52 -11.13 -5.17
C ILE A 38 5.30 -11.34 -3.86
N LYS A 39 6.61 -11.52 -3.97
CA LYS A 39 7.45 -11.84 -2.81
C LYS A 39 8.87 -11.33 -2.93
N GLY A 40 9.41 -10.84 -1.80
CA GLY A 40 10.85 -10.64 -1.62
C GLY A 40 11.43 -9.45 -2.38
N ILE A 41 10.68 -8.37 -2.54
CA ILE A 41 11.11 -7.17 -3.25
C ILE A 41 10.90 -5.91 -2.42
N ASN A 42 11.63 -4.86 -2.78
CA ASN A 42 11.37 -3.50 -2.31
C ASN A 42 10.80 -2.68 -3.47
N ILE A 43 9.89 -1.77 -3.21
CA ILE A 43 9.31 -0.87 -4.21
C ILE A 43 9.61 0.56 -3.80
N TRP A 44 10.18 1.33 -4.71
CA TRP A 44 10.61 2.70 -4.48
C TRP A 44 10.20 3.60 -5.64
N TYR A 45 9.71 4.80 -5.30
CA TYR A 45 9.37 5.87 -6.24
C TYR A 45 10.50 6.92 -6.23
N PRO A 46 11.45 6.87 -7.17
CA PRO A 46 12.63 7.75 -7.15
C PRO A 46 12.32 9.23 -7.34
N GLU A 47 11.18 9.55 -7.95
CA GLU A 47 10.73 10.93 -8.17
C GLU A 47 9.89 11.50 -7.02
N GLN A 48 9.64 10.70 -5.97
CA GLN A 48 9.00 11.16 -4.74
C GLN A 48 10.05 11.86 -3.88
N ALA A 49 9.79 13.08 -3.45
CA ALA A 49 10.71 13.83 -2.62
C ALA A 49 10.13 14.01 -1.20
N PRO A 50 10.93 13.79 -0.13
CA PRO A 50 10.44 13.86 1.25
C PRO A 50 9.89 15.24 1.67
N ASP A 51 10.34 16.28 1.01
CA ASP A 51 9.92 17.68 1.23
C ASP A 51 8.87 18.16 0.20
N ASN A 52 8.54 17.33 -0.78
CA ASN A 52 7.55 17.64 -1.82
C ASN A 52 6.78 16.37 -2.23
N ILE A 53 5.92 15.91 -1.35
CA ILE A 53 5.11 14.71 -1.57
C ILE A 53 4.06 14.98 -2.66
N VAL A 54 3.99 14.11 -3.65
CA VAL A 54 2.99 14.16 -4.71
C VAL A 54 2.17 12.86 -4.76
N PRO A 55 0.91 12.90 -5.21
CA PRO A 55 0.10 11.70 -5.39
C PRO A 55 0.70 10.73 -6.42
N TYR A 56 0.46 9.44 -6.20
CA TYR A 56 0.67 8.35 -7.13
C TYR A 56 -0.47 7.36 -7.01
N PRO A 57 -0.82 6.62 -8.08
CA PRO A 57 -1.77 5.52 -8.02
C PRO A 57 -1.33 4.42 -7.05
N THR A 58 -2.26 3.54 -6.71
CA THR A 58 -1.96 2.38 -5.86
C THR A 58 -0.77 1.59 -6.38
N THR A 59 0.16 1.28 -5.47
CA THR A 59 1.36 0.52 -5.84
C THR A 59 1.02 -0.93 -6.19
N ILE A 60 0.30 -1.63 -5.31
CA ILE A 60 -0.20 -2.99 -5.59
C ILE A 60 -1.72 -3.03 -5.42
N ARG A 61 -2.41 -3.29 -6.51
CA ARG A 61 -3.84 -3.54 -6.51
C ARG A 61 -4.12 -5.03 -6.54
N MET A 62 -4.89 -5.53 -5.55
CA MET A 62 -5.25 -6.95 -5.41
C MET A 62 -6.66 -7.21 -5.94
N TYR A 63 -6.96 -6.72 -7.13
CA TYR A 63 -8.18 -7.00 -7.88
C TYR A 63 -8.00 -6.56 -9.33
N ASP A 64 -8.78 -7.15 -10.23
CA ASP A 64 -8.92 -6.67 -11.60
C ASP A 64 -10.38 -6.26 -11.82
N PRO A 65 -10.65 -5.00 -12.19
CA PRO A 65 -12.02 -4.55 -12.51
C PRO A 65 -12.71 -5.36 -13.59
N LYS A 66 -11.95 -6.00 -14.47
CA LYS A 66 -12.48 -6.82 -15.57
C LYS A 66 -12.91 -8.22 -15.12
N THR A 67 -12.34 -8.74 -14.04
CA THR A 67 -12.59 -10.10 -13.55
C THR A 67 -13.41 -10.15 -12.25
N TRP A 68 -13.81 -8.99 -11.70
CA TRP A 68 -14.66 -8.87 -10.52
C TRP A 68 -14.09 -9.39 -9.21
N GLY A 69 -12.78 -9.34 -9.04
CA GLY A 69 -12.10 -9.71 -7.83
C GLY A 69 -10.84 -10.51 -8.09
N ALA A 70 -10.07 -10.75 -7.05
CA ALA A 70 -8.84 -11.52 -7.13
C ALA A 70 -8.69 -12.43 -5.91
N ASP A 71 -9.30 -13.60 -5.96
CA ASP A 71 -9.20 -14.58 -4.89
C ASP A 71 -7.78 -15.12 -4.74
N SER A 72 -7.40 -15.43 -3.48
CA SER A 72 -6.15 -16.09 -3.12
C SER A 72 -4.87 -15.37 -3.55
N THR A 73 -4.94 -14.05 -3.63
CA THR A 73 -3.76 -13.20 -3.88
C THR A 73 -2.84 -13.17 -2.67
N ARG A 74 -1.53 -13.02 -2.91
CA ARG A 74 -0.54 -13.01 -1.83
C ARG A 74 0.52 -11.94 -2.02
N ILE A 75 0.81 -11.23 -0.93
CA ILE A 75 1.94 -10.30 -0.85
C ILE A 75 2.78 -10.72 0.36
N SER A 76 4.06 -11.04 0.16
CA SER A 76 4.91 -11.46 1.27
C SER A 76 6.35 -10.95 1.17
N ASN A 77 6.92 -10.54 2.31
CA ASN A 77 8.29 -10.03 2.40
C ASN A 77 8.53 -8.87 1.41
N VAL A 78 7.66 -7.87 1.42
CA VAL A 78 7.72 -6.69 0.54
C VAL A 78 7.90 -5.44 1.38
N THR A 79 8.80 -4.55 0.94
CA THR A 79 8.95 -3.22 1.52
C THR A 79 8.47 -2.16 0.53
N PHE A 80 7.53 -1.34 0.98
CA PHE A 80 7.06 -0.15 0.27
C PHE A 80 7.79 1.05 0.85
N VAL A 81 8.84 1.50 0.18
CA VAL A 81 9.77 2.50 0.73
C VAL A 81 9.10 3.87 0.90
N ASN A 82 8.35 4.31 -0.11
CA ASN A 82 7.72 5.63 -0.13
C ASN A 82 6.46 5.67 -1.01
N SER A 83 5.62 4.68 -0.88
CA SER A 83 4.38 4.60 -1.66
C SER A 83 3.35 5.62 -1.18
N TYR A 84 2.68 6.33 -2.12
CA TYR A 84 1.55 7.19 -1.77
C TYR A 84 0.39 6.34 -1.29
N ASN A 85 -0.10 5.41 -2.11
CA ASN A 85 -1.01 4.33 -1.73
C ASN A 85 -0.29 3.00 -1.94
N ALA A 86 -0.11 2.18 -0.88
CA ALA A 86 0.72 0.99 -1.04
C ALA A 86 -0.07 -0.23 -1.51
N ILE A 87 -1.08 -0.66 -0.76
CA ILE A 87 -1.86 -1.88 -1.07
C ILE A 87 -3.34 -1.54 -1.07
N ARG A 88 -4.05 -1.96 -2.11
CA ARG A 88 -5.51 -1.86 -2.18
C ARG A 88 -6.14 -3.16 -2.65
N GLN A 89 -7.14 -3.62 -1.91
CA GLN A 89 -8.03 -4.70 -2.27
C GLN A 89 -9.48 -4.22 -2.15
N GLY A 90 -10.30 -4.51 -3.13
CA GLY A 90 -11.68 -4.03 -3.22
C GLY A 90 -11.84 -2.89 -4.26
N PRO A 91 -13.08 -2.51 -4.52
CA PRO A 91 -14.33 -2.86 -3.82
C PRO A 91 -14.97 -4.17 -4.25
N TYR A 92 -14.43 -4.82 -5.28
CA TYR A 92 -15.00 -6.05 -5.80
C TYR A 92 -14.78 -7.21 -4.84
N SER A 93 -15.77 -8.10 -4.75
CA SER A 93 -15.73 -9.23 -3.84
C SER A 93 -14.54 -10.15 -4.14
N SER A 94 -13.68 -10.31 -3.16
CA SER A 94 -12.52 -11.22 -3.21
C SER A 94 -12.47 -12.06 -1.97
N GLY A 95 -11.86 -13.25 -2.06
CA GLY A 95 -11.68 -14.17 -0.94
C GLY A 95 -10.22 -14.53 -0.69
N CYS A 96 -9.93 -14.88 0.55
CA CYS A 96 -8.67 -15.48 0.97
C CYS A 96 -7.38 -14.70 0.62
N PRO A 97 -7.33 -13.37 0.66
CA PRO A 97 -6.08 -12.66 0.48
C PRO A 97 -5.13 -12.95 1.65
N ASN A 98 -3.82 -12.99 1.35
CA ASN A 98 -2.79 -13.13 2.35
C ASN A 98 -1.74 -12.03 2.19
N ILE A 99 -1.58 -11.19 3.21
CA ILE A 99 -0.55 -10.16 3.30
C ILE A 99 0.29 -10.47 4.53
N GLU A 100 1.57 -10.75 4.34
CA GLU A 100 2.46 -11.12 5.43
C GLU A 100 3.85 -10.51 5.32
N ASN A 101 4.43 -10.12 6.45
CA ASN A 101 5.78 -9.59 6.52
C ASN A 101 5.98 -8.41 5.56
N VAL A 102 5.14 -7.40 5.65
CA VAL A 102 5.24 -6.20 4.83
C VAL A 102 5.63 -5.00 5.67
N TYR A 103 6.45 -4.12 5.09
CA TYR A 103 7.00 -2.94 5.72
C TYR A 103 6.66 -1.74 4.84
N ILE A 104 5.96 -0.74 5.39
CA ILE A 104 5.36 0.32 4.58
C ILE A 104 5.65 1.69 5.18
N SER A 105 6.26 2.59 4.40
CA SER A 105 6.20 4.03 4.66
C SER A 105 5.10 4.64 3.80
N PRO A 106 3.89 4.87 4.34
CA PRO A 106 2.80 5.41 3.56
C PRO A 106 2.91 6.94 3.51
N LEU A 107 2.57 7.49 2.36
CA LEU A 107 2.41 8.93 2.20
C LEU A 107 0.93 9.36 2.23
N HIS A 108 0.01 8.41 1.97
CA HIS A 108 -1.42 8.61 2.11
C HIS A 108 -2.10 7.39 2.74
N THR A 109 -2.15 6.22 2.08
CA THR A 109 -2.77 5.01 2.65
C THR A 109 -1.85 3.80 2.51
N ALA A 110 -1.55 3.13 3.64
CA ALA A 110 -0.71 1.94 3.59
C ALA A 110 -1.48 0.73 3.08
N VAL A 111 -2.61 0.41 3.69
CA VAL A 111 -3.43 -0.76 3.34
C VAL A 111 -4.90 -0.35 3.31
N ASP A 112 -5.56 -0.56 2.19
CA ASP A 112 -7.00 -0.32 2.01
C ASP A 112 -7.67 -1.64 1.59
N ILE A 113 -8.54 -2.18 2.44
CA ILE A 113 -9.23 -3.46 2.23
C ILE A 113 -10.73 -3.24 2.27
N ASP A 114 -11.40 -3.57 1.18
CA ASP A 114 -12.85 -3.50 1.07
C ASP A 114 -13.39 -4.68 0.24
N GLY A 115 -14.67 -5.01 0.42
CA GLY A 115 -15.33 -6.08 -0.35
C GLY A 115 -14.81 -7.49 -0.07
N LEU A 116 -14.17 -7.72 1.07
CA LEU A 116 -13.65 -9.04 1.42
C LEU A 116 -14.77 -9.98 1.87
N ALA A 117 -15.03 -11.01 1.06
CA ALA A 117 -16.14 -11.94 1.25
C ALA A 117 -15.75 -13.26 1.94
N ASP A 118 -14.47 -13.54 2.13
CA ASP A 118 -13.96 -14.75 2.78
C ASP A 118 -12.62 -14.45 3.49
N VAL A 119 -12.13 -15.41 4.22
CA VAL A 119 -11.06 -15.29 5.23
C VAL A 119 -9.81 -14.60 4.72
N GLY A 120 -9.64 -13.34 5.10
CA GLY A 120 -8.37 -12.60 4.91
C GLY A 120 -7.37 -12.90 6.03
N ARG A 121 -6.08 -12.94 5.68
CA ARG A 121 -4.99 -13.08 6.65
C ARG A 121 -3.99 -11.95 6.46
N PHE A 122 -3.85 -11.14 7.51
CA PHE A 122 -3.00 -9.95 7.55
C PHE A 122 -2.07 -10.10 8.75
N THR A 123 -0.81 -10.45 8.51
CA THR A 123 0.12 -10.81 9.59
C THR A 123 1.44 -10.08 9.44
N ASN A 124 1.94 -9.54 10.56
CA ASN A 124 3.23 -8.87 10.60
C ASN A 124 3.34 -7.73 9.57
N ILE A 125 2.36 -6.82 9.64
CA ILE A 125 2.32 -5.59 8.85
C ILE A 125 2.90 -4.47 9.70
N HIS A 126 4.01 -3.91 9.26
CA HIS A 126 4.69 -2.81 9.92
C HIS A 126 4.55 -1.54 9.10
N ILE A 127 3.96 -0.51 9.69
CA ILE A 127 3.70 0.77 9.04
C ILE A 127 4.40 1.87 9.84
N SER A 128 5.39 2.52 9.23
CA SER A 128 6.16 3.59 9.84
C SER A 128 6.89 4.42 8.78
N PRO A 129 7.02 5.74 8.93
CA PRO A 129 7.88 6.55 8.06
C PRO A 129 9.36 6.13 8.11
N ASP A 130 9.75 5.36 9.13
CA ASP A 130 11.12 4.90 9.32
C ASP A 130 11.65 4.01 8.20
N TYR A 131 10.78 3.29 7.49
CA TYR A 131 11.20 2.46 6.37
C TYR A 131 11.73 3.27 5.18
N TRP A 132 11.29 4.51 5.01
CA TRP A 132 11.90 5.43 4.06
C TRP A 132 13.09 6.19 4.68
N ILE A 133 12.92 6.76 5.85
CA ILE A 133 13.95 7.55 6.55
C ILE A 133 15.27 6.77 6.68
N ASN A 134 15.21 5.47 6.95
CA ASN A 134 16.38 4.62 7.17
C ASN A 134 16.75 3.75 5.96
N SER A 135 16.17 3.99 4.80
CA SER A 135 16.39 3.18 3.60
C SER A 135 17.75 3.40 2.91
N GLU A 136 18.44 4.47 3.23
CA GLU A 136 19.65 4.95 2.52
C GLU A 136 19.38 5.28 1.03
N LEU A 137 18.11 5.37 0.64
CA LEU A 137 17.68 5.85 -0.66
C LEU A 137 17.33 7.33 -0.55
N ASP A 138 17.85 8.11 -1.49
CA ASP A 138 17.66 9.57 -1.52
C ASP A 138 18.08 10.31 -0.21
N ASN A 139 17.50 11.49 0.04
CA ASN A 139 17.78 12.34 1.20
C ASN A 139 16.71 12.29 2.31
N ALA A 140 15.93 11.20 2.40
CA ALA A 140 14.83 11.09 3.36
C ALA A 140 15.27 11.26 4.82
N LYS A 141 16.49 10.82 5.15
CA LYS A 141 17.07 10.99 6.49
C LYS A 141 17.33 12.47 6.83
N GLU A 142 17.72 13.28 5.86
CA GLU A 142 17.95 14.71 6.06
C GLU A 142 16.62 15.47 6.25
N CYS A 143 15.53 14.94 5.71
CA CYS A 143 14.18 15.49 5.80
C CYS A 143 13.31 14.81 6.86
N GLU A 144 13.88 14.05 7.80
CA GLU A 144 13.15 13.23 8.79
C GLU A 144 12.03 13.99 9.49
N ASN A 145 12.28 15.18 9.99
CA ASN A 145 11.27 15.94 10.76
C ASN A 145 10.07 16.36 9.90
N SER A 146 10.30 16.80 8.65
CA SER A 146 9.22 17.17 7.74
C SER A 146 8.42 15.96 7.30
N LEU A 147 9.07 14.85 7.03
CA LEU A 147 8.40 13.60 6.65
C LEU A 147 7.53 13.04 7.79
N ARG A 148 8.05 13.03 9.03
CA ARG A 148 7.26 12.61 10.21
C ARG A 148 6.06 13.52 10.48
N THR A 149 6.23 14.82 10.26
CA THR A 149 5.11 15.77 10.38
C THR A 149 4.07 15.50 9.29
N TYR A 150 4.52 15.33 8.04
CA TYR A 150 3.64 15.06 6.91
C TYR A 150 2.80 13.78 7.13
N THR A 151 3.41 12.67 7.53
CA THR A 151 2.70 11.40 7.73
C THR A 151 1.71 11.46 8.89
N LYS A 152 2.04 12.15 9.99
CA LYS A 152 1.13 12.40 11.10
C LYS A 152 -0.09 13.26 10.74
N GLU A 153 0.02 14.07 9.71
CA GLU A 153 -1.08 14.94 9.27
C GLU A 153 -1.90 14.32 8.13
N ASN A 154 -1.32 13.41 7.34
CA ASN A 154 -1.90 12.98 6.07
C ASN A 154 -2.06 11.46 5.90
N ALA A 155 -1.28 10.64 6.61
CA ALA A 155 -1.27 9.21 6.35
C ALA A 155 -2.28 8.40 7.18
N THR A 156 -2.90 7.42 6.54
CA THR A 156 -3.70 6.35 7.17
C THR A 156 -2.93 5.03 7.09
N GLY A 157 -2.85 4.32 8.21
CA GLY A 157 -2.22 3.01 8.27
C GLY A 157 -3.08 1.95 7.58
N ILE A 158 -4.17 1.52 8.21
CA ILE A 158 -5.06 0.50 7.65
C ILE A 158 -6.47 1.06 7.57
N LYS A 159 -7.06 0.98 6.37
CA LYS A 159 -8.45 1.32 6.11
C LYS A 159 -9.23 0.04 5.83
N LEU A 160 -10.33 -0.17 6.55
CA LEU A 160 -11.16 -1.36 6.46
C LEU A 160 -12.58 -0.98 6.09
N GLY A 161 -13.02 -1.36 4.89
CA GLY A 161 -14.40 -1.29 4.48
C GLY A 161 -15.17 -2.55 4.91
N ARG A 162 -15.92 -3.18 3.99
CA ARG A 162 -16.57 -4.45 4.27
C ARG A 162 -15.55 -5.58 4.31
N ILE A 163 -15.43 -6.23 5.46
CA ILE A 163 -14.61 -7.42 5.65
C ILE A 163 -15.41 -8.51 6.36
N ASP A 164 -15.57 -9.67 5.70
CA ASP A 164 -16.18 -10.84 6.30
C ASP A 164 -15.05 -11.76 6.76
N TRP A 165 -14.92 -12.03 8.03
CA TRP A 165 -13.91 -12.90 8.65
C TRP A 165 -12.47 -12.65 8.23
N SER A 166 -11.78 -11.80 8.97
CA SER A 166 -10.37 -11.53 8.75
C SER A 166 -9.57 -11.65 10.04
N TYR A 167 -8.31 -12.00 9.88
CA TYR A 167 -7.35 -12.06 10.97
C TYR A 167 -6.28 -11.01 10.75
N LEU A 168 -6.15 -10.09 11.69
CA LEU A 168 -5.04 -9.14 11.76
C LEU A 168 -4.20 -9.49 13.01
N SER A 169 -2.93 -9.81 12.84
CA SER A 169 -2.06 -10.24 13.92
C SER A 169 -0.63 -9.74 13.78
N PHE A 170 0.03 -9.53 14.93
CA PHE A 170 1.44 -9.14 15.02
C PHE A 170 1.80 -7.90 14.21
N SER A 171 0.90 -6.92 14.14
CA SER A 171 1.08 -5.73 13.30
C SER A 171 1.37 -4.50 14.16
N GLU A 172 2.11 -3.55 13.59
CA GLU A 172 2.50 -2.30 14.23
C GLU A 172 2.24 -1.13 13.30
N ILE A 173 1.63 -0.08 13.82
CA ILE A 173 1.34 1.15 13.06
C ILE A 173 1.78 2.33 13.90
N GLU A 174 2.69 3.12 13.37
CA GLU A 174 3.14 4.35 14.01
C GLU A 174 3.33 5.50 13.02
N GLY A 175 3.32 6.73 13.55
CA GLY A 175 3.60 7.92 12.76
C GLY A 175 2.55 8.30 11.72
N CYS A 176 1.36 7.70 11.76
CA CYS A 176 0.24 8.04 10.89
C CYS A 176 -0.75 8.97 11.61
N LYS A 177 -1.57 9.68 10.82
CA LYS A 177 -2.72 10.46 11.32
C LYS A 177 -3.80 9.53 11.89
N HIS A 178 -4.13 8.49 11.15
CA HIS A 178 -5.04 7.44 11.56
C HIS A 178 -4.30 6.11 11.54
N GLY A 179 -4.27 5.40 12.67
CA GLY A 179 -3.68 4.06 12.72
C GLY A 179 -4.54 3.07 11.94
N MET A 180 -5.84 3.02 12.28
CA MET A 180 -6.85 2.18 11.62
C MET A 180 -8.19 2.92 11.58
N GLU A 181 -8.91 2.83 10.47
CA GLU A 181 -10.25 3.37 10.26
C GLU A 181 -11.16 2.44 9.46
#